data_31fbfda88365bfdac7472a2950e45d4d
#
_entry.id   31fbfda88365bfdac7472a2950e45d4d
#
_cell.length_a   1.000
_cell.length_b   1.000
_cell.length_c   1.000
_cell.angle_alpha   90.00
_cell.angle_beta   90.00
_cell.angle_gamma   90.00
#
_symmetry.space_group_name_H-M   'P 1'
#
loop_
_entity.id
_entity.type
_entity.pdbx_description
1 polymer ?
#
loop_
_entity_poly.entity_id
_entity_poly.type
_entity_poly.pdbx_seq_one_letter_code
_entity_poly.pdbx_strand_id
1 'polypeptide(L)'
;MRKSLATLAAIMIATLGIAACSDADVASRNLSKAADNFEVNRRIVFYNGITGDYILSIEGQCSKGNSDSISSVTITCKTGEGAYKKHFLGISDNVTYFIEQLDPLPVGVSHY
;
A
#
# COMPACT_ATOMS: atom_id res chain seq x y z
N MET A 1 -14.66 33.11 -32.76
CA MET A 1 -15.55 32.18 -32.06
C MET A 1 -15.08 30.73 -32.15
N ARG A 2 -14.70 30.19 -33.29
CA ARG A 2 -14.23 28.78 -33.41
C ARG A 2 -12.99 28.46 -32.59
N LYS A 3 -12.03 29.38 -32.49
CA LYS A 3 -10.81 29.22 -31.68
C LYS A 3 -11.08 29.16 -30.19
N SER A 4 -12.08 29.89 -29.69
CA SER A 4 -12.48 29.90 -28.27
C SER A 4 -13.09 28.56 -27.82
N LEU A 5 -13.90 27.93 -28.67
CA LEU A 5 -14.54 26.66 -28.40
C LEU A 5 -13.52 25.50 -28.31
N ALA A 6 -12.52 25.49 -29.21
CA ALA A 6 -11.46 24.50 -29.20
C ALA A 6 -10.59 24.62 -27.92
N THR A 7 -10.31 25.83 -27.48
CA THR A 7 -9.55 26.09 -26.25
C THR A 7 -10.31 25.62 -25.02
N LEU A 8 -11.63 25.88 -24.94
CA LEU A 8 -12.46 25.41 -23.83
C LEU A 8 -12.52 23.88 -23.75
N ALA A 9 -12.66 23.19 -24.89
CA ALA A 9 -12.65 21.74 -24.92
C ALA A 9 -11.33 21.15 -24.44
N ALA A 10 -10.18 21.72 -24.81
CA ALA A 10 -8.87 21.29 -24.36
C ALA A 10 -8.70 21.45 -22.84
N ILE A 11 -9.18 22.54 -22.27
CA ILE A 11 -9.15 22.79 -20.81
C ILE A 11 -10.00 21.77 -20.07
N MET A 12 -11.18 21.43 -20.56
CA MET A 12 -12.06 20.42 -19.95
C MET A 12 -11.42 19.03 -19.92
N ILE A 13 -10.78 18.61 -20.99
CA ILE A 13 -10.08 17.32 -21.08
C ILE A 13 -8.92 17.26 -20.08
N ALA A 14 -8.12 18.31 -19.99
CA ALA A 14 -7.01 18.39 -19.03
C ALA A 14 -7.50 18.32 -17.58
N THR A 15 -8.61 18.98 -17.25
CA THR A 15 -9.21 18.96 -15.91
C THR A 15 -9.68 17.55 -15.53
N LEU A 16 -10.32 16.81 -16.43
CA LEU A 16 -10.75 15.44 -16.19
C LEU A 16 -9.57 14.49 -15.93
N GLY A 17 -8.47 14.63 -16.68
CA GLY A 17 -7.26 13.86 -16.49
C GLY A 17 -6.64 14.10 -15.10
N ILE A 18 -6.58 15.34 -14.64
CA ILE A 18 -6.07 15.72 -13.31
C ILE A 18 -6.95 15.12 -12.21
N ALA A 19 -8.28 15.16 -12.36
CA ALA A 19 -9.20 14.60 -11.38
C ALA A 19 -9.02 13.09 -11.22
N ALA A 20 -8.84 12.34 -12.31
CA ALA A 20 -8.62 10.89 -12.28
C ALA A 20 -7.31 10.52 -11.55
N CYS A 21 -6.21 11.25 -11.80
CA CYS A 21 -4.95 11.04 -11.09
C CYS A 21 -5.08 11.36 -9.60
N SER A 22 -5.82 12.41 -9.25
CA SER A 22 -6.08 12.81 -7.87
C SER A 22 -6.86 11.74 -7.11
N ASP A 23 -7.86 11.11 -7.73
CA ASP A 23 -8.65 10.04 -7.11
C ASP A 23 -7.79 8.80 -6.83
N ALA A 24 -6.91 8.44 -7.76
CA ALA A 24 -5.97 7.33 -7.56
C ALA A 24 -5.02 7.60 -6.38
N ASP A 25 -4.51 8.82 -6.26
CA ASP A 25 -3.63 9.22 -5.16
C ASP A 25 -4.37 9.19 -3.81
N VAL A 26 -5.61 9.67 -3.77
CA VAL A 26 -6.42 9.66 -2.56
C VAL A 26 -6.74 8.24 -2.12
N ALA A 27 -7.14 7.38 -3.05
CA ALA A 27 -7.42 5.97 -2.76
C ALA A 27 -6.16 5.26 -2.22
N SER A 28 -5.01 5.49 -2.81
CA SER A 28 -3.75 4.92 -2.34
C SER A 28 -3.42 5.36 -0.91
N ARG A 29 -3.57 6.64 -0.59
CA ARG A 29 -3.35 7.15 0.77
C ARG A 29 -4.33 6.57 1.77
N ASN A 30 -5.61 6.45 1.40
CA ASN A 30 -6.63 5.91 2.28
C ASN A 30 -6.42 4.41 2.54
N LEU A 31 -5.98 3.65 1.54
CA LEU A 31 -5.57 2.26 1.72
C LEU A 31 -4.37 2.14 2.66
N SER A 32 -3.38 3.01 2.56
CA SER A 32 -2.22 3.03 3.46
C SER A 32 -2.62 3.34 4.89
N LYS A 33 -3.53 4.29 5.10
CA LYS A 33 -4.07 4.59 6.44
C LYS A 33 -4.83 3.40 7.02
N ALA A 34 -5.66 2.73 6.22
CA ALA A 34 -6.38 1.55 6.65
C ALA A 34 -5.42 0.43 7.05
N ALA A 35 -4.34 0.24 6.31
CA ALA A 35 -3.30 -0.73 6.64
C ALA A 35 -2.59 -0.38 7.95
N ASP A 36 -2.24 0.89 8.17
CA ASP A 36 -1.61 1.36 9.42
C ASP A 36 -2.56 1.19 10.62
N ASN A 37 -3.85 1.22 10.41
CA ASN A 37 -4.88 0.98 11.42
C ASN A 37 -5.27 -0.50 11.55
N PHE A 38 -4.56 -1.41 10.91
CA PHE A 38 -4.81 -2.87 10.95
C PHE A 38 -6.18 -3.27 10.39
N GLU A 39 -6.66 -2.55 9.37
CA GLU A 39 -7.96 -2.82 8.73
C GLU A 39 -7.85 -3.65 7.46
N VAL A 40 -6.63 -3.92 6.99
CA VAL A 40 -6.37 -4.59 5.72
C VAL A 40 -5.72 -5.93 5.95
N ASN A 41 -6.32 -7.00 5.40
CA ASN A 41 -5.70 -8.32 5.36
C ASN A 41 -4.57 -8.34 4.34
N ARG A 42 -3.39 -8.72 4.79
CA ARG A 42 -2.17 -8.77 3.98
C ARG A 42 -1.48 -10.11 4.09
N ARG A 43 -0.76 -10.46 3.03
CA ARG A 43 0.24 -11.52 3.05
C ARG A 43 1.60 -10.90 2.84
N ILE A 44 2.53 -11.19 3.74
CA ILE A 44 3.91 -10.73 3.67
C ILE A 44 4.78 -11.95 3.53
N VAL A 45 5.50 -12.05 2.43
CA VAL A 45 6.34 -13.19 2.11
C VAL A 45 7.79 -12.77 2.07
N PHE A 46 8.61 -13.43 2.87
CA PHE A 46 10.07 -13.31 2.88
C PHE A 46 10.65 -14.49 2.12
N TYR A 47 11.51 -14.21 1.16
CA TYR A 47 12.08 -15.26 0.30
C TYR A 47 13.52 -14.94 -0.05
N ASN A 48 14.26 -15.98 -0.44
CA ASN A 48 15.60 -15.84 -0.98
C ASN A 48 15.50 -15.40 -2.44
N GLY A 49 15.95 -14.19 -2.74
CA GLY A 49 15.85 -13.61 -4.08
C GLY A 49 16.74 -14.28 -5.13
N ILE A 50 17.71 -15.08 -4.70
CA ILE A 50 18.62 -15.82 -5.60
C ILE A 50 18.03 -17.19 -5.94
N THR A 51 17.58 -17.93 -4.94
CA THR A 51 17.05 -19.29 -5.12
C THR A 51 15.56 -19.36 -5.33
N GLY A 52 14.82 -18.32 -4.92
CA GLY A 52 13.36 -18.30 -4.95
C GLY A 52 12.71 -19.06 -3.79
N ASP A 53 13.47 -19.58 -2.85
CA ASP A 53 12.93 -20.33 -1.73
C ASP A 53 12.23 -19.42 -0.73
N TYR A 54 11.06 -19.83 -0.29
CA TYR A 54 10.30 -19.12 0.75
C TYR A 54 10.91 -19.40 2.12
N ILE A 55 11.09 -18.33 2.89
CA ILE A 55 11.65 -18.40 4.25
C ILE A 55 10.51 -18.34 5.27
N LEU A 56 9.60 -17.37 5.11
CA LEU A 56 8.52 -17.12 6.05
C LEU A 56 7.37 -16.42 5.33
N SER A 57 6.17 -16.81 5.68
CA SER A 57 4.95 -16.12 5.23
C SER A 57 4.12 -15.70 6.44
N ILE A 58 3.69 -14.44 6.44
CA ILE A 58 2.85 -13.87 7.50
C ILE A 58 1.55 -13.40 6.86
N GLU A 59 0.43 -13.89 7.36
CA GLU A 59 -0.90 -13.48 6.90
C GLU A 59 -1.70 -12.88 8.05
N GLY A 60 -2.45 -11.84 7.78
CA GLY A 60 -3.34 -11.22 8.73
C GLY A 60 -3.48 -9.72 8.54
N GLN A 61 -4.09 -9.09 9.53
CA GLN A 61 -4.22 -7.63 9.57
C GLN A 61 -2.91 -7.04 10.10
N CYS A 62 -1.97 -6.85 9.20
CA CYS A 62 -0.59 -6.51 9.52
C CYS A 62 -0.21 -5.14 8.98
N SER A 63 0.67 -4.46 9.70
CA SER A 63 1.26 -3.18 9.29
C SER A 63 2.77 -3.26 9.34
N LYS A 64 3.42 -2.64 8.36
CA LYS A 64 4.87 -2.51 8.29
C LYS A 64 5.30 -1.29 9.08
N GLY A 65 6.41 -1.39 9.80
CA GLY A 65 6.99 -0.27 10.56
C GLY A 65 7.43 0.89 9.65
N ASN A 66 7.27 2.11 10.13
CA ASN A 66 7.60 3.33 9.40
C ASN A 66 9.06 3.76 9.55
N SER A 67 9.74 3.23 10.56
CA SER A 67 11.13 3.57 10.86
C SER A 67 12.12 2.46 10.52
N ASP A 68 11.74 1.58 9.60
CA ASP A 68 12.59 0.48 9.16
C ASP A 68 13.80 0.98 8.37
N SER A 69 14.91 0.25 8.50
CA SER A 69 16.14 0.51 7.74
C SER A 69 16.21 -0.39 6.51
N ILE A 70 17.26 -0.20 5.69
CA ILE A 70 17.53 -1.06 4.52
C ILE A 70 17.72 -2.53 4.94
N SER A 71 18.26 -2.76 6.13
CA SER A 71 18.64 -4.10 6.61
C SER A 71 17.66 -4.71 7.61
N SER A 72 16.57 -4.03 7.93
CA SER A 72 15.59 -4.53 8.89
C SER A 72 14.18 -4.07 8.55
N VAL A 73 13.23 -4.94 8.83
CA VAL A 73 11.80 -4.63 8.71
C VAL A 73 11.07 -5.14 9.94
N THR A 74 10.10 -4.38 10.39
CA THR A 74 9.21 -4.79 11.48
C THR A 74 7.79 -4.93 10.97
N ILE A 75 7.13 -6.02 11.37
CA ILE A 75 5.75 -6.32 11.00
C ILE A 75 4.95 -6.49 12.28
N THR A 76 3.91 -5.69 12.43
CA THR A 76 2.98 -5.80 13.56
C THR A 76 1.64 -6.29 13.04
N CYS A 77 1.12 -7.35 13.63
CA CYS A 77 -0.15 -7.96 13.23
C CYS A 77 -1.13 -7.94 14.39
N LYS A 78 -2.37 -7.58 14.09
CA LYS A 78 -3.47 -7.67 15.04
C LYS A 78 -3.96 -9.11 15.09
N THR A 79 -3.93 -9.71 16.27
CA THR A 79 -4.36 -11.11 16.47
C THR A 79 -5.73 -11.22 17.14
N GLY A 80 -6.25 -10.11 17.67
CA GLY A 80 -7.53 -10.03 18.32
C GLY A 80 -7.75 -8.61 18.81
N GLU A 81 -8.86 -8.35 19.47
CA GLU A 81 -9.14 -7.02 20.00
C GLU A 81 -8.13 -6.67 21.10
N GLY A 82 -7.37 -5.59 20.91
CA GLY A 82 -6.33 -5.15 21.81
C GLY A 82 -5.09 -6.07 21.85
N ALA A 83 -5.00 -7.09 21.01
CA ALA A 83 -3.90 -8.04 20.98
C ALA A 83 -3.09 -7.94 19.68
N TYR A 84 -1.78 -7.82 19.81
CA TYR A 84 -0.86 -7.63 18.69
C TYR A 84 0.36 -8.52 18.82
N LYS A 85 0.90 -8.91 17.66
CA LYS A 85 2.16 -9.64 17.53
C LYS A 85 3.13 -8.82 16.70
N LYS A 86 4.37 -8.71 17.15
CA LYS A 86 5.38 -7.96 16.41
C LYS A 86 6.51 -8.89 15.97
N HIS A 87 6.84 -8.82 14.70
CA HIS A 87 7.94 -9.59 14.10
C HIS A 87 9.07 -8.65 13.72
N PHE A 88 10.28 -9.02 14.06
CA PHE A 88 11.52 -8.31 13.69
C PHE A 88 12.29 -9.18 12.71
N LEU A 89 12.59 -8.65 11.54
CA LEU A 89 13.20 -9.42 10.47
C LEU A 89 14.42 -8.69 9.93
N GLY A 90 15.51 -9.40 9.81
CA GLY A 90 16.71 -8.93 9.14
C GLY A 90 16.58 -9.14 7.64
N ILE A 91 17.03 -8.18 6.86
CA ILE A 91 17.07 -8.26 5.39
C ILE A 91 18.53 -8.18 4.95
N SER A 92 18.90 -9.08 4.05
CA SER A 92 20.22 -9.13 3.45
C SER A 92 20.13 -9.04 1.93
N ASP A 93 21.26 -9.03 1.24
CA ASP A 93 21.30 -9.01 -0.23
C ASP A 93 20.55 -10.18 -0.86
N ASN A 94 20.47 -11.31 -0.16
CA ASN A 94 19.80 -12.52 -0.63
C ASN A 94 18.35 -12.65 -0.16
N VAL A 95 17.95 -11.89 0.86
CA VAL A 95 16.61 -11.98 1.45
C VAL A 95 15.83 -10.71 1.14
N THR A 96 14.70 -10.89 0.52
CA THR A 96 13.77 -9.80 0.22
C THR A 96 12.35 -10.20 0.60
N TYR A 97 11.42 -9.29 0.45
CA TYR A 97 10.02 -9.54 0.78
C TYR A 97 9.09 -8.79 -0.17
N PHE A 98 7.87 -9.26 -0.24
CA PHE A 98 6.77 -8.52 -0.85
C PHE A 98 5.56 -8.54 0.07
N ILE A 99 4.71 -7.54 -0.09
CA ILE A 99 3.46 -7.39 0.64
C ILE A 99 2.33 -7.32 -0.36
N GLU A 100 1.33 -8.18 -0.22
CA GLU A 100 0.11 -8.11 -1.03
C GLU A 100 -1.12 -7.94 -0.15
N GLN A 101 -2.09 -7.21 -0.65
CA GLN A 101 -3.40 -7.10 -0.04
C GLN A 101 -4.23 -8.30 -0.50
N LEU A 102 -4.78 -9.07 0.43
CA LEU A 102 -5.52 -10.28 0.12
C LEU A 102 -6.94 -9.99 -0.36
N ASP A 103 -7.61 -9.04 0.30
CA ASP A 103 -8.98 -8.69 0.00
C ASP A 103 -9.08 -7.23 -0.41
N PRO A 104 -9.92 -6.89 -1.42
CA PRO A 104 -10.15 -5.49 -1.72
C PRO A 104 -10.86 -4.80 -0.56
N LEU A 105 -10.45 -3.57 -0.26
CA LEU A 105 -11.07 -2.74 0.75
C LEU A 105 -11.68 -1.51 0.09
N PRO A 106 -12.99 -1.28 0.27
CA PRO A 106 -13.59 -0.04 -0.22
C PRO A 106 -13.04 1.13 0.59
N VAL A 107 -12.48 2.11 -0.13
CA VAL A 107 -11.96 3.34 0.47
C VAL A 107 -12.56 4.53 -0.26
N GLY A 108 -12.79 5.61 0.48
CA GLY A 108 -13.24 6.84 -0.11
C GLY A 108 -12.16 7.52 -0.93
N VAL A 109 -12.57 8.31 -1.91
CA VAL A 109 -11.69 9.16 -2.72
C VAL A 109 -11.98 10.64 -2.45
N SER A 110 -12.67 10.92 -1.37
CA SER A 110 -12.99 12.27 -0.96
C SER A 110 -11.75 13.00 -0.46
N HIS A 111 -11.65 14.26 -0.83
CA HIS A 111 -10.59 15.15 -0.35
C HIS A 111 -11.04 15.86 0.93
N TYR A 112 -10.30 15.68 1.99
CA TYR A 112 -10.56 16.37 3.26
C TYR A 112 -9.44 17.35 3.54
#